data_147d12da11ad06a5da882a4bd991c446
#
_entry.id   147d12da11ad06a5da882a4bd991c446
#
_cell.length_a   1.000
_cell.length_b   1.000
_cell.length_c   1.000
_cell.angle_alpha   90.00
_cell.angle_beta   90.00
_cell.angle_gamma   90.00
#
_symmetry.space_group_name_H-M   'P 1'
#
loop_
_entity.id
_entity.type
_entity.pdbx_description
1 polymer ?
#
loop_
_entity_poly.entity_id
_entity_poly.type
_entity_poly.pdbx_seq_one_letter_code
_entity_poly.pdbx_strand_id
1 'polypeptide(L)'
;GLAKIPNIPSKIRKEVTQLYNFVRIADDYVDSVPQDTEGFMKFKEEYYRVLSGKSSDNEVITDFVKLSQKRKFDNKWVDAFLFSMEMDTRKSTYKNLDELNTYLYGSAEVIGLMMNKVMNVNQNADDSARYLGKAMQFINFIRDIDEDLDLKRTYFPVEDLDSFGLSGLTRGEARRKPKQFKAFVRSQIQLYFKWQKRAELGFKFIPKNMRIAVKTASDMYLWTAKEI
;
A
#
# COMPACT_ATOMS: atom_id res chain seq x y z
N GLY A 1 -12.71 11.84 1.65
CA GLY A 1 -13.07 10.61 2.33
C GLY A 1 -14.07 9.76 1.58
N LEU A 2 -13.97 8.44 1.74
CA LEU A 2 -14.86 7.40 1.17
C LEU A 2 -16.35 7.59 1.51
N ALA A 3 -16.66 8.46 2.48
CA ALA A 3 -18.01 8.67 3.00
C ALA A 3 -19.05 9.24 1.98
N LYS A 4 -18.60 9.77 0.85
CA LYS A 4 -19.48 10.43 -0.13
C LYS A 4 -19.52 9.77 -1.51
N ILE A 5 -19.03 8.54 -1.66
CA ILE A 5 -19.10 7.84 -2.95
C ILE A 5 -20.51 7.25 -3.08
N PRO A 6 -21.33 7.73 -4.03
CA PRO A 6 -22.69 7.20 -4.24
C PRO A 6 -22.63 5.72 -4.65
N ASN A 7 -23.64 4.95 -4.25
CA ASN A 7 -23.89 3.55 -4.64
C ASN A 7 -23.04 2.44 -3.96
N ILE A 8 -22.18 2.73 -2.98
CA ILE A 8 -21.59 1.66 -2.17
C ILE A 8 -22.58 1.29 -1.05
N PRO A 9 -23.00 0.02 -0.92
CA PRO A 9 -23.85 -0.42 0.17
C PRO A 9 -23.27 -0.06 1.54
N SER A 10 -24.09 0.43 2.46
CA SER A 10 -23.66 0.89 3.80
C SER A 10 -22.82 -0.16 4.55
N LYS A 11 -23.19 -1.44 4.42
CA LYS A 11 -22.46 -2.58 4.99
C LYS A 11 -21.02 -2.67 4.43
N ILE A 12 -20.86 -2.57 3.11
CA ILE A 12 -19.51 -2.62 2.47
C ILE A 12 -18.71 -1.39 2.88
N ARG A 13 -19.34 -0.22 2.93
CA ARG A 13 -18.66 1.02 3.37
C ARG A 13 -18.13 0.89 4.78
N LYS A 14 -18.92 0.34 5.73
CA LYS A 14 -18.48 0.08 7.10
C LYS A 14 -17.26 -0.86 7.12
N GLU A 15 -17.31 -1.96 6.37
CA GLU A 15 -16.23 -2.94 6.31
C GLU A 15 -14.95 -2.39 5.67
N VAL A 16 -15.07 -1.55 4.64
CA VAL A 16 -13.93 -0.81 4.07
C VAL A 16 -13.33 0.13 5.11
N THR A 17 -14.16 0.82 5.89
CA THR A 17 -13.68 1.70 6.98
C THR A 17 -12.95 0.91 8.06
N GLN A 18 -13.44 -0.27 8.45
CA GLN A 18 -12.78 -1.13 9.44
C GLN A 18 -11.40 -1.59 8.94
N LEU A 19 -11.30 -2.02 7.67
CA LEU A 19 -10.01 -2.36 7.05
C LEU A 19 -9.06 -1.15 7.00
N TYR A 20 -9.58 -0.01 6.53
CA TYR A 20 -8.81 1.23 6.42
C TYR A 20 -8.27 1.70 7.78
N ASN A 21 -9.10 1.67 8.84
CA ASN A 21 -8.68 2.12 10.16
C ASN A 21 -7.54 1.26 10.71
N PHE A 22 -7.59 -0.06 10.54
CA PHE A 22 -6.52 -0.96 10.97
C PHE A 22 -5.21 -0.68 10.23
N VAL A 23 -5.29 -0.56 8.90
CA VAL A 23 -4.12 -0.26 8.06
C VAL A 23 -3.56 1.12 8.42
N ARG A 24 -4.41 2.14 8.55
CA ARG A 24 -4.00 3.52 8.81
C ARG A 24 -3.34 3.70 10.18
N ILE A 25 -3.86 3.06 11.22
CA ILE A 25 -3.26 3.15 12.57
C ILE A 25 -1.89 2.48 12.60
N ALA A 26 -1.74 1.32 11.94
CA ALA A 26 -0.43 0.67 11.85
C ALA A 26 0.59 1.54 11.11
N ASP A 27 0.17 2.19 10.01
CA ASP A 27 0.93 3.11 9.20
C ASP A 27 1.32 4.38 10.00
N ASP A 28 0.38 4.98 10.74
CA ASP A 28 0.63 6.16 11.55
C ASP A 28 1.74 5.97 12.62
N TYR A 29 1.87 4.77 13.19
CA TYR A 29 2.96 4.46 14.14
C TYR A 29 4.34 4.52 13.46
N VAL A 30 4.44 4.02 12.24
CA VAL A 30 5.73 3.91 11.54
C VAL A 30 6.07 5.16 10.73
N ASP A 31 5.09 6.02 10.43
CA ASP A 31 5.29 7.29 9.71
C ASP A 31 5.38 8.50 10.65
N SER A 32 5.10 8.34 11.96
CA SER A 32 5.27 9.42 12.94
C SER A 32 6.73 9.87 13.04
N VAL A 33 6.94 11.14 13.42
CA VAL A 33 8.29 11.70 13.65
C VAL A 33 8.35 12.25 15.09
N PRO A 34 9.11 11.60 15.98
CA PRO A 34 9.86 10.35 15.82
C PRO A 34 8.93 9.14 15.63
N GLN A 35 9.44 8.07 15.00
CA GLN A 35 8.69 6.82 14.83
C GLN A 35 8.29 6.24 16.19
N ASP A 36 7.05 5.81 16.32
CA ASP A 36 6.56 5.10 17.51
C ASP A 36 6.64 3.57 17.34
N THR A 37 7.88 3.08 17.26
CA THR A 37 8.16 1.64 17.13
C THR A 37 7.57 0.81 18.27
N GLU A 38 7.59 1.35 19.51
CA GLU A 38 7.03 0.65 20.67
C GLU A 38 5.51 0.54 20.57
N GLY A 39 4.83 1.63 20.19
CA GLY A 39 3.40 1.65 19.94
C GLY A 39 2.99 0.66 18.84
N PHE A 40 3.75 0.62 17.75
CA PHE A 40 3.52 -0.37 16.68
C PHE A 40 3.66 -1.82 17.17
N MET A 41 4.72 -2.13 17.94
CA MET A 41 4.91 -3.49 18.48
C MET A 41 3.77 -3.89 19.43
N LYS A 42 3.32 -2.98 20.30
CA LYS A 42 2.15 -3.22 21.15
C LYS A 42 0.87 -3.45 20.36
N PHE A 43 0.64 -2.65 19.30
CA PHE A 43 -0.49 -2.82 18.40
C PHE A 43 -0.46 -4.20 17.72
N LYS A 44 0.69 -4.62 17.23
CA LYS A 44 0.91 -5.94 16.60
C LYS A 44 0.68 -7.09 17.58
N GLU A 45 1.22 -7.01 18.79
CA GLU A 45 1.01 -8.01 19.84
C GLU A 45 -0.46 -8.11 20.25
N GLU A 46 -1.13 -6.96 20.38
CA GLU A 46 -2.54 -6.91 20.72
C GLU A 46 -3.41 -7.52 19.62
N TYR A 47 -3.09 -7.30 18.35
CA TYR A 47 -3.76 -7.98 17.23
C TYR A 47 -3.71 -9.50 17.39
N TYR A 48 -2.51 -10.08 17.63
CA TYR A 48 -2.39 -11.54 17.80
C TYR A 48 -3.10 -12.04 19.05
N ARG A 49 -3.11 -11.26 20.11
CA ARG A 49 -3.83 -11.57 21.34
C ARG A 49 -5.34 -11.67 21.09
N VAL A 50 -5.92 -10.72 20.36
CA VAL A 50 -7.33 -10.72 19.98
C VAL A 50 -7.64 -11.83 18.99
N LEU A 51 -6.76 -12.08 18.02
CA LEU A 51 -6.90 -13.17 17.05
C LEU A 51 -6.94 -14.53 17.75
N SER A 52 -6.22 -14.70 18.87
CA SER A 52 -6.26 -15.91 19.72
C SER A 52 -7.50 -16.02 20.62
N GLY A 53 -8.46 -15.08 20.52
CA GLY A 53 -9.73 -15.10 21.25
C GLY A 53 -9.72 -14.36 22.58
N LYS A 54 -8.67 -13.58 22.90
CA LYS A 54 -8.64 -12.75 24.10
C LYS A 54 -9.38 -11.43 23.87
N SER A 55 -9.97 -10.87 24.92
CA SER A 55 -10.66 -9.57 24.86
C SER A 55 -9.68 -8.39 24.74
N SER A 56 -10.12 -7.30 24.13
CA SER A 56 -9.41 -6.03 24.05
C SER A 56 -10.41 -4.88 24.02
N ASP A 57 -10.02 -3.75 24.61
CA ASP A 57 -10.75 -2.49 24.53
C ASP A 57 -10.41 -1.68 23.26
N ASN A 58 -9.43 -2.13 22.48
CA ASN A 58 -9.08 -1.52 21.21
C ASN A 58 -10.11 -1.91 20.15
N GLU A 59 -11.07 -1.00 19.90
CA GLU A 59 -12.15 -1.22 18.94
C GLU A 59 -11.64 -1.45 17.51
N VAL A 60 -10.54 -0.80 17.10
CA VAL A 60 -10.00 -0.95 15.74
C VAL A 60 -9.50 -2.37 15.52
N ILE A 61 -8.77 -2.93 16.49
CA ILE A 61 -8.25 -4.30 16.41
C ILE A 61 -9.40 -5.31 16.48
N THR A 62 -10.34 -5.14 17.43
CA THR A 62 -11.46 -6.06 17.60
C THR A 62 -12.38 -6.07 16.38
N ASP A 63 -12.65 -4.91 15.80
CA ASP A 63 -13.46 -4.77 14.59
C ASP A 63 -12.78 -5.38 13.37
N PHE A 64 -11.46 -5.17 13.23
CA PHE A 64 -10.70 -5.77 12.14
C PHE A 64 -10.64 -7.30 12.24
N VAL A 65 -10.41 -7.87 13.43
CA VAL A 65 -10.40 -9.33 13.63
C VAL A 65 -11.77 -9.93 13.30
N LYS A 66 -12.88 -9.29 13.73
CA LYS A 66 -14.24 -9.71 13.36
C LYS A 66 -14.46 -9.64 11.84
N LEU A 67 -13.97 -8.59 11.18
CA LEU A 67 -14.04 -8.44 9.73
C LEU A 67 -13.24 -9.53 9.03
N SER A 68 -12.01 -9.77 9.45
CA SER A 68 -11.10 -10.80 8.90
C SER A 68 -11.74 -12.19 8.95
N GLN A 69 -12.29 -12.58 10.10
CA GLN A 69 -13.01 -13.84 10.27
C GLN A 69 -14.24 -13.93 9.37
N LYS A 70 -15.08 -12.88 9.36
CA LYS A 70 -16.30 -12.80 8.55
C LYS A 70 -16.01 -12.89 7.05
N ARG A 71 -14.95 -12.25 6.57
CA ARG A 71 -14.58 -12.19 5.16
C ARG A 71 -13.58 -13.26 4.76
N LYS A 72 -13.17 -14.10 5.73
CA LYS A 72 -12.20 -15.20 5.53
C LYS A 72 -10.92 -14.68 4.90
N PHE A 73 -10.31 -13.65 5.51
CA PHE A 73 -8.98 -13.21 5.12
C PHE A 73 -7.97 -14.34 5.42
N ASP A 74 -7.01 -14.52 4.53
CA ASP A 74 -5.86 -15.39 4.85
C ASP A 74 -5.00 -14.67 5.90
N ASN A 75 -4.71 -15.34 7.02
CA ASN A 75 -3.87 -14.78 8.07
C ASN A 75 -2.49 -14.37 7.54
N LYS A 76 -1.98 -15.09 6.54
CA LYS A 76 -0.71 -14.72 5.86
C LYS A 76 -0.73 -13.33 5.23
N TRP A 77 -1.91 -12.83 4.83
CA TRP A 77 -2.00 -11.47 4.29
C TRP A 77 -1.81 -10.42 5.38
N VAL A 78 -2.41 -10.65 6.55
CA VAL A 78 -2.26 -9.74 7.69
C VAL A 78 -0.84 -9.83 8.25
N ASP A 79 -0.28 -11.03 8.33
CA ASP A 79 1.11 -11.24 8.74
C ASP A 79 2.09 -10.50 7.80
N ALA A 80 1.87 -10.59 6.47
CA ALA A 80 2.68 -9.88 5.49
C ALA A 80 2.53 -8.36 5.62
N PHE A 81 1.32 -7.85 5.87
CA PHE A 81 1.10 -6.43 6.11
C PHE A 81 1.85 -5.94 7.35
N LEU A 82 1.67 -6.61 8.49
CA LEU A 82 2.36 -6.25 9.73
C LEU A 82 3.89 -6.38 9.61
N PHE A 83 4.37 -7.35 8.84
CA PHE A 83 5.79 -7.48 8.54
C PHE A 83 6.34 -6.30 7.72
N SER A 84 5.59 -5.84 6.70
CA SER A 84 6.00 -4.66 5.91
C SER A 84 6.02 -3.37 6.75
N MET A 85 5.05 -3.20 7.66
CA MET A 85 5.09 -2.07 8.62
C MET A 85 6.29 -2.17 9.56
N GLU A 86 6.62 -3.38 10.03
CA GLU A 86 7.84 -3.59 10.83
C GLU A 86 9.12 -3.30 10.03
N MET A 87 9.15 -3.58 8.73
CA MET A 87 10.28 -3.20 7.88
C MET A 87 10.54 -1.69 7.91
N ASP A 88 9.49 -0.85 7.89
CA ASP A 88 9.62 0.61 7.95
C ASP A 88 10.23 1.13 9.26
N THR A 89 10.23 0.34 10.34
CA THR A 89 10.91 0.69 11.60
C THR A 89 12.40 0.35 11.61
N ARG A 90 12.87 -0.48 10.66
CA ARG A 90 14.25 -1.04 10.67
C ARG A 90 15.02 -0.84 9.38
N LYS A 91 14.33 -0.64 8.26
CA LYS A 91 14.92 -0.64 6.92
C LYS A 91 14.70 0.72 6.26
N SER A 92 15.78 1.30 5.77
CA SER A 92 15.77 2.60 5.09
C SER A 92 16.01 2.52 3.59
N THR A 93 16.50 1.37 3.09
CA THR A 93 16.83 1.18 1.66
C THR A 93 16.57 -0.25 1.22
N TYR A 94 16.40 -0.47 -0.06
CA TYR A 94 16.18 -1.76 -0.71
C TYR A 94 17.31 -2.03 -1.69
N LYS A 95 17.86 -3.24 -1.67
CA LYS A 95 18.98 -3.61 -2.54
C LYS A 95 18.54 -3.72 -4.00
N ASN A 96 17.46 -4.47 -4.22
CA ASN A 96 16.95 -4.80 -5.55
C ASN A 96 15.41 -4.85 -5.56
N LEU A 97 14.85 -5.07 -6.75
CA LEU A 97 13.41 -5.11 -6.95
C LEU A 97 12.73 -6.25 -6.16
N ASP A 98 13.41 -7.38 -5.90
CA ASP A 98 12.81 -8.50 -5.16
C ASP A 98 12.61 -8.14 -3.68
N GLU A 99 13.56 -7.42 -3.08
CA GLU A 99 13.37 -6.87 -1.73
C GLU A 99 12.22 -5.86 -1.68
N LEU A 100 12.14 -4.96 -2.65
CA LEU A 100 11.05 -4.01 -2.75
C LEU A 100 9.71 -4.73 -2.98
N ASN A 101 9.69 -5.77 -3.81
CA ASN A 101 8.48 -6.58 -4.04
C ASN A 101 7.99 -7.26 -2.77
N THR A 102 8.89 -7.71 -1.89
CA THR A 102 8.53 -8.27 -0.58
C THR A 102 7.80 -7.22 0.27
N TYR A 103 8.31 -6.00 0.32
CA TYR A 103 7.66 -4.89 1.00
C TYR A 103 6.31 -4.54 0.37
N LEU A 104 6.25 -4.35 -0.95
CA LEU A 104 5.03 -4.01 -1.68
C LEU A 104 3.95 -5.08 -1.56
N TYR A 105 4.34 -6.36 -1.45
CA TYR A 105 3.39 -7.43 -1.21
C TYR A 105 2.60 -7.20 0.09
N GLY A 106 3.29 -6.94 1.20
CA GLY A 106 2.64 -6.72 2.48
C GLY A 106 1.99 -5.34 2.59
N SER A 107 2.67 -4.27 2.19
CA SER A 107 2.16 -2.90 2.36
C SER A 107 1.01 -2.54 1.42
N ALA A 108 0.83 -3.25 0.30
CA ALA A 108 -0.15 -2.85 -0.72
C ALA A 108 -0.90 -4.02 -1.40
N GLU A 109 -0.21 -5.07 -1.86
CA GLU A 109 -0.85 -6.13 -2.65
C GLU A 109 -1.88 -6.90 -1.82
N VAL A 110 -1.57 -7.24 -0.56
CA VAL A 110 -2.52 -7.95 0.33
C VAL A 110 -3.72 -7.09 0.70
N ILE A 111 -3.56 -5.75 0.75
CA ILE A 111 -4.67 -4.84 0.96
C ILE A 111 -5.65 -4.93 -0.21
N GLY A 112 -5.14 -5.01 -1.45
CA GLY A 112 -5.96 -5.27 -2.63
C GLY A 112 -6.75 -6.58 -2.53
N LEU A 113 -6.12 -7.66 -2.04
CA LEU A 113 -6.77 -8.96 -1.82
C LEU A 113 -7.87 -8.87 -0.74
N MET A 114 -7.59 -8.23 0.39
CA MET A 114 -8.58 -7.99 1.44
C MET A 114 -9.75 -7.15 0.94
N MET A 115 -9.50 -6.13 0.14
CA MET A 115 -10.55 -5.33 -0.52
C MET A 115 -11.42 -6.17 -1.45
N ASN A 116 -10.85 -7.09 -2.24
CA ASN A 116 -11.64 -8.03 -3.05
C ASN A 116 -12.61 -8.86 -2.19
N LYS A 117 -12.14 -9.38 -1.05
CA LYS A 117 -13.01 -10.13 -0.11
C LYS A 117 -14.12 -9.25 0.47
N VAL A 118 -13.81 -8.00 0.87
CA VAL A 118 -14.81 -7.05 1.38
C VAL A 118 -15.88 -6.75 0.33
N MET A 119 -15.46 -6.53 -0.91
CA MET A 119 -16.36 -6.20 -2.01
C MET A 119 -17.05 -7.42 -2.65
N ASN A 120 -16.79 -8.65 -2.18
CA ASN A 120 -17.27 -9.91 -2.79
C ASN A 120 -16.89 -10.02 -4.29
N VAL A 121 -15.70 -9.59 -4.65
CA VAL A 121 -15.18 -9.74 -6.00
C VAL A 121 -14.71 -11.18 -6.20
N ASN A 122 -14.90 -11.73 -7.41
CA ASN A 122 -14.45 -13.06 -7.75
C ASN A 122 -12.92 -13.17 -7.64
N GLN A 123 -12.42 -14.29 -7.12
CA GLN A 123 -10.99 -14.56 -6.98
C GLN A 123 -10.19 -14.49 -8.30
N ASN A 124 -10.85 -14.60 -9.46
CA ASN A 124 -10.20 -14.37 -10.75
C ASN A 124 -9.66 -12.94 -10.92
N ALA A 125 -10.07 -12.00 -10.06
CA ALA A 125 -9.57 -10.64 -10.00
C ALA A 125 -8.41 -10.46 -9.02
N ASP A 126 -8.01 -11.48 -8.26
CA ASP A 126 -7.02 -11.34 -7.19
C ASP A 126 -5.66 -10.86 -7.72
N ASP A 127 -5.20 -11.40 -8.86
CA ASP A 127 -3.96 -10.90 -9.49
C ASP A 127 -4.07 -9.40 -9.84
N SER A 128 -5.18 -8.99 -10.43
CA SER A 128 -5.42 -7.57 -10.77
C SER A 128 -5.56 -6.68 -9.55
N ALA A 129 -6.16 -7.17 -8.45
CA ALA A 129 -6.26 -6.42 -7.20
C ALA A 129 -4.89 -6.21 -6.55
N ARG A 130 -4.02 -7.22 -6.58
CA ARG A 130 -2.63 -7.11 -6.16
C ARG A 130 -1.90 -6.04 -6.95
N TYR A 131 -2.00 -6.08 -8.29
CA TYR A 131 -1.37 -5.07 -9.14
C TYR A 131 -1.94 -3.66 -8.92
N LEU A 132 -3.24 -3.53 -8.60
CA LEU A 132 -3.82 -2.22 -8.28
C LEU A 132 -3.23 -1.64 -6.98
N GLY A 133 -3.20 -2.42 -5.91
CA GLY A 133 -2.55 -2.00 -4.67
C GLY A 133 -1.09 -1.63 -4.88
N LYS A 134 -0.34 -2.51 -5.55
CA LYS A 134 1.07 -2.29 -5.89
C LYS A 134 1.31 -1.02 -6.69
N ALA A 135 0.52 -0.77 -7.75
CA ALA A 135 0.64 0.42 -8.57
C ALA A 135 0.34 1.69 -7.78
N MET A 136 -0.74 1.68 -6.97
CA MET A 136 -1.11 2.83 -6.12
C MET A 136 0.00 3.17 -5.11
N GLN A 137 0.60 2.17 -4.47
CA GLN A 137 1.70 2.39 -3.54
C GLN A 137 2.95 2.88 -4.25
N PHE A 138 3.27 2.31 -5.40
CA PHE A 138 4.46 2.67 -6.15
C PHE A 138 4.45 4.11 -6.68
N ILE A 139 3.29 4.60 -7.13
CA ILE A 139 3.18 6.01 -7.55
C ILE A 139 3.28 6.97 -6.36
N ASN A 140 2.85 6.56 -5.15
CA ASN A 140 3.11 7.34 -3.95
C ASN A 140 4.62 7.48 -3.72
N PHE A 141 5.41 6.41 -3.83
CA PHE A 141 6.87 6.51 -3.71
C PHE A 141 7.50 7.48 -4.72
N ILE A 142 6.97 7.54 -5.95
CA ILE A 142 7.48 8.49 -6.96
C ILE A 142 7.09 9.93 -6.61
N ARG A 143 5.88 10.14 -6.11
CA ARG A 143 5.36 11.46 -5.72
C ARG A 143 6.05 11.99 -4.47
N ASP A 144 6.26 11.12 -3.50
CA ASP A 144 6.65 11.48 -2.13
C ASP A 144 8.16 11.31 -1.88
N ILE A 145 9.00 11.34 -2.97
CA ILE A 145 10.46 11.16 -2.86
C ILE A 145 11.08 12.11 -1.81
N ASP A 146 10.68 13.37 -1.79
CA ASP A 146 11.24 14.36 -0.85
C ASP A 146 10.80 14.06 0.59
N GLU A 147 9.53 13.72 0.81
CA GLU A 147 8.97 13.35 2.11
C GLU A 147 9.59 12.06 2.66
N ASP A 148 9.78 11.06 1.82
CA ASP A 148 10.43 9.80 2.19
C ASP A 148 11.89 10.01 2.61
N LEU A 149 12.60 10.93 1.94
CA LEU A 149 13.96 11.30 2.31
C LEU A 149 14.04 11.99 3.68
N ASP A 150 13.05 12.81 4.03
CA ASP A 150 12.94 13.44 5.36
C ASP A 150 12.75 12.38 6.45
N LEU A 151 12.05 11.28 6.13
CA LEU A 151 11.93 10.08 6.96
C LEU A 151 13.15 9.16 6.90
N LYS A 152 14.21 9.56 6.17
CA LYS A 152 15.43 8.77 5.92
C LYS A 152 15.15 7.43 5.23
N ARG A 153 14.12 7.38 4.38
CA ARG A 153 13.73 6.20 3.60
C ARG A 153 13.94 6.43 2.11
N THR A 154 14.30 5.37 1.40
CA THR A 154 14.36 5.32 -0.05
C THR A 154 13.82 3.98 -0.50
N TYR A 155 12.63 3.98 -1.07
CA TYR A 155 11.96 2.75 -1.54
C TYR A 155 12.52 2.24 -2.86
N PHE A 156 13.19 3.08 -3.63
CA PHE A 156 13.77 2.66 -4.90
C PHE A 156 15.02 1.83 -4.70
N PRO A 157 15.13 0.67 -5.41
CA PRO A 157 16.28 -0.21 -5.28
C PRO A 157 17.61 0.50 -5.60
N VAL A 158 18.63 0.21 -4.79
CA VAL A 158 19.99 0.73 -5.01
C VAL A 158 20.52 0.29 -6.37
N GLU A 159 20.27 -0.96 -6.78
CA GLU A 159 20.66 -1.47 -8.11
C GLU A 159 20.02 -0.68 -9.25
N ASP A 160 18.78 -0.23 -9.10
CA ASP A 160 18.11 0.61 -10.08
C ASP A 160 18.77 2.00 -10.15
N LEU A 161 19.01 2.63 -9.01
CA LEU A 161 19.70 3.93 -8.93
C LEU A 161 21.09 3.86 -9.59
N ASP A 162 21.87 2.85 -9.26
CA ASP A 162 23.22 2.62 -9.81
C ASP A 162 23.17 2.46 -11.33
N SER A 163 22.17 1.79 -11.89
CA SER A 163 21.99 1.59 -13.32
C SER A 163 21.81 2.89 -14.10
N PHE A 164 21.32 3.94 -13.44
CA PHE A 164 21.22 5.30 -13.97
C PHE A 164 22.39 6.19 -13.55
N GLY A 165 23.38 5.66 -12.82
CA GLY A 165 24.51 6.41 -12.30
C GLY A 165 24.13 7.41 -11.20
N LEU A 166 23.07 7.13 -10.45
CA LEU A 166 22.62 7.96 -9.33
C LEU A 166 23.09 7.35 -8.00
N SER A 167 23.55 8.19 -7.09
CA SER A 167 23.90 7.78 -5.71
C SER A 167 22.76 7.97 -4.72
N GLY A 168 21.62 8.49 -5.15
CA GLY A 168 20.43 8.75 -4.35
C GLY A 168 19.46 9.67 -5.08
N LEU A 169 18.38 10.07 -4.37
CA LEU A 169 17.29 10.85 -4.93
C LEU A 169 17.18 12.26 -4.34
N THR A 170 18.23 12.75 -3.69
CA THR A 170 18.23 14.09 -3.11
C THR A 170 18.13 15.20 -4.17
N ARG A 171 17.58 16.36 -3.79
CA ARG A 171 17.55 17.56 -4.64
C ARG A 171 18.95 17.95 -5.15
N GLY A 172 19.99 17.70 -4.33
CA GLY A 172 21.40 17.93 -4.73
C GLY A 172 21.82 17.03 -5.87
N GLU A 173 21.46 15.72 -5.81
CA GLU A 173 21.75 14.77 -6.89
C GLU A 173 20.97 15.12 -8.16
N ALA A 174 19.69 15.47 -8.05
CA ALA A 174 18.87 15.91 -9.17
C ALA A 174 19.46 17.13 -9.90
N ARG A 175 20.04 18.08 -9.15
CA ARG A 175 20.72 19.26 -9.74
C ARG A 175 22.05 18.90 -10.40
N ARG A 176 22.83 17.98 -9.82
CA ARG A 176 24.11 17.55 -10.38
C ARG A 176 23.96 16.66 -11.61
N LYS A 177 22.91 15.81 -11.65
CA LYS A 177 22.68 14.81 -12.68
C LYS A 177 21.24 14.85 -13.24
N PRO A 178 20.81 16.01 -13.78
CA PRO A 178 19.41 16.22 -14.13
C PRO A 178 18.90 15.27 -15.24
N LYS A 179 19.77 14.89 -16.19
CA LYS A 179 19.39 13.97 -17.27
C LYS A 179 19.17 12.55 -16.73
N GLN A 180 20.08 12.07 -15.89
CA GLN A 180 20.00 10.75 -15.26
C GLN A 180 18.80 10.67 -14.31
N PHE A 181 18.59 11.68 -13.48
CA PHE A 181 17.47 11.74 -12.56
C PHE A 181 16.13 11.70 -13.32
N LYS A 182 16.00 12.51 -14.38
CA LYS A 182 14.79 12.51 -15.21
C LYS A 182 14.58 11.17 -15.93
N ALA A 183 15.64 10.53 -16.42
CA ALA A 183 15.58 9.22 -17.05
C ALA A 183 15.13 8.13 -16.06
N PHE A 184 15.67 8.18 -14.83
CA PHE A 184 15.27 7.28 -13.74
C PHE A 184 13.78 7.44 -13.41
N VAL A 185 13.31 8.65 -13.09
CA VAL A 185 11.89 8.88 -12.76
C VAL A 185 10.96 8.39 -13.89
N ARG A 186 11.32 8.67 -15.14
CA ARG A 186 10.56 8.18 -16.30
C ARG A 186 10.50 6.65 -16.35
N SER A 187 11.59 5.96 -16.03
CA SER A 187 11.61 4.50 -16.02
C SER A 187 10.69 3.94 -14.93
N GLN A 188 10.66 4.57 -13.76
CA GLN A 188 9.77 4.17 -12.66
C GLN A 188 8.29 4.42 -13.02
N ILE A 189 7.98 5.55 -13.65
CA ILE A 189 6.62 5.81 -14.17
C ILE A 189 6.20 4.77 -15.23
N GLN A 190 7.13 4.35 -16.10
CA GLN A 190 6.83 3.28 -17.07
C GLN A 190 6.55 1.93 -16.39
N LEU A 191 7.25 1.62 -15.28
CA LEU A 191 6.96 0.42 -14.48
C LEU A 191 5.58 0.52 -13.83
N TYR A 192 5.22 1.68 -13.28
CA TYR A 192 3.87 1.96 -12.79
C TYR A 192 2.82 1.69 -13.87
N PHE A 193 2.96 2.22 -15.08
CA PHE A 193 2.00 1.99 -16.16
C PHE A 193 1.84 0.52 -16.54
N LYS A 194 2.91 -0.27 -16.49
CA LYS A 194 2.83 -1.72 -16.69
C LYS A 194 1.95 -2.41 -15.65
N TRP A 195 2.13 -2.05 -14.36
CA TRP A 195 1.32 -2.61 -13.28
C TRP A 195 -0.12 -2.11 -13.32
N GLN A 196 -0.32 -0.83 -13.58
CA GLN A 196 -1.65 -0.22 -13.75
C GLN A 196 -2.45 -0.92 -14.87
N LYS A 197 -1.82 -1.18 -16.02
CA LYS A 197 -2.46 -1.90 -17.12
C LYS A 197 -2.90 -3.32 -16.74
N ARG A 198 -2.11 -4.03 -15.93
CA ARG A 198 -2.53 -5.34 -15.38
C ARG A 198 -3.68 -5.23 -14.40
N ALA A 199 -3.65 -4.22 -13.55
CA ALA A 199 -4.73 -3.95 -12.60
C ALA A 199 -6.08 -3.73 -13.28
N GLU A 200 -6.10 -2.98 -14.38
CA GLU A 200 -7.31 -2.63 -15.12
C GLU A 200 -8.05 -3.84 -15.71
N LEU A 201 -7.33 -4.95 -15.98
CA LEU A 201 -7.95 -6.19 -16.44
C LEU A 201 -8.96 -6.78 -15.43
N GLY A 202 -8.82 -6.44 -14.14
CA GLY A 202 -9.71 -6.87 -13.06
C GLY A 202 -11.01 -6.08 -12.95
N PHE A 203 -11.08 -4.87 -13.49
CA PHE A 203 -12.25 -3.99 -13.33
C PHE A 203 -13.55 -4.62 -13.81
N LYS A 204 -13.51 -5.48 -14.82
CA LYS A 204 -14.68 -6.22 -15.32
C LYS A 204 -15.33 -7.14 -14.27
N PHE A 205 -14.56 -7.62 -13.29
CA PHE A 205 -15.02 -8.50 -12.22
C PHE A 205 -15.63 -7.75 -11.04
N ILE A 206 -15.40 -6.43 -10.95
CA ILE A 206 -15.92 -5.60 -9.85
C ILE A 206 -17.42 -5.35 -10.08
N PRO A 207 -18.29 -5.56 -9.06
CA PRO A 207 -19.71 -5.25 -9.16
C PRO A 207 -19.96 -3.80 -9.63
N LYS A 208 -20.94 -3.61 -10.51
CA LYS A 208 -21.17 -2.33 -11.20
C LYS A 208 -21.27 -1.13 -10.24
N ASN A 209 -21.94 -1.32 -9.10
CA ASN A 209 -22.15 -0.27 -8.09
C ASN A 209 -20.85 0.16 -7.36
N MET A 210 -19.80 -0.68 -7.36
CA MET A 210 -18.51 -0.37 -6.72
C MET A 210 -17.43 -0.05 -7.74
N ARG A 211 -17.61 -0.47 -9.01
CA ARG A 211 -16.63 -0.28 -10.08
C ARG A 211 -16.31 1.18 -10.32
N ILE A 212 -17.30 2.07 -10.25
CA ILE A 212 -17.10 3.51 -10.44
C ILE A 212 -16.13 4.03 -9.40
N ALA A 213 -16.34 3.69 -8.12
CA ALA A 213 -15.48 4.14 -7.02
C ALA A 213 -14.02 3.68 -7.20
N VAL A 214 -13.84 2.38 -7.52
CA VAL A 214 -12.49 1.81 -7.73
C VAL A 214 -11.81 2.44 -8.94
N LYS A 215 -12.54 2.61 -10.06
CA LYS A 215 -11.98 3.28 -11.25
C LYS A 215 -11.64 4.73 -10.97
N THR A 216 -12.51 5.49 -10.30
CA THR A 216 -12.22 6.88 -9.95
C THR A 216 -10.94 6.99 -9.11
N ALA A 217 -10.77 6.13 -8.10
CA ALA A 217 -9.53 6.09 -7.33
C ALA A 217 -8.33 5.77 -8.22
N SER A 218 -8.44 4.74 -9.05
CA SER A 218 -7.38 4.36 -10.00
C SER A 218 -7.04 5.49 -10.99
N ASP A 219 -8.05 6.17 -11.52
CA ASP A 219 -7.87 7.28 -12.48
C ASP A 219 -7.19 8.50 -11.82
N MET A 220 -7.43 8.75 -10.53
CA MET A 220 -6.71 9.79 -9.76
C MET A 220 -5.21 9.48 -9.66
N TYR A 221 -4.83 8.24 -9.35
CA TYR A 221 -3.43 7.82 -9.34
C TYR A 221 -2.79 7.85 -10.74
N LEU A 222 -3.55 7.45 -11.76
CA LEU A 222 -3.12 7.54 -13.15
C LEU A 222 -2.88 9.01 -13.58
N TRP A 223 -3.74 9.93 -13.12
CA TRP A 223 -3.55 11.35 -13.33
C TRP A 223 -2.27 11.85 -12.66
N THR A 224 -2.04 11.50 -11.38
CA THR A 224 -0.80 11.83 -10.66
C THR A 224 0.44 11.39 -11.45
N ALA A 225 0.44 10.17 -11.99
CA ALA A 225 1.57 9.65 -12.78
C ALA A 225 1.81 10.40 -14.10
N LYS A 226 0.82 11.12 -14.61
CA LYS A 226 0.95 11.95 -15.82
C LYS A 226 1.42 13.37 -15.54
N GLU A 227 1.19 13.85 -14.32
CA GLU A 227 1.61 15.21 -13.90
C GLU A 227 3.05 15.25 -13.39
N ILE A 228 3.64 14.12 -12.96
CA ILE A 228 5.06 13.99 -12.60
C ILE A 228 5.92 13.95 -13.88
#